data_6e1316bb9a90d33c093bc326e1917a2d
#
_entry.id   6e1316bb9a90d33c093bc326e1917a2d
#
_cell.length_a   1.000
_cell.length_b   1.000
_cell.length_c   1.000
_cell.angle_alpha   90.00
_cell.angle_beta   90.00
_cell.angle_gamma   90.00
#
_symmetry.space_group_name_H-M   'P 1'
#
loop_
_entity.id
_entity.type
_entity.pdbx_description
1 polymer ?
#
loop_
_entity_poly.entity_id
_entity_poly.type
_entity_poly.pdbx_seq_one_letter_code
_entity_poly.pdbx_strand_id
1 'polypeptide(L)'
;MERQQKAYKGVIDYFKKKILDGELRPGEKLPPERDIAERLNVSRNSVREAIRIMDMTGVISSQQGSGNYITCEFQKSLAETMTM
;
A
#
# COMPACT_ATOMS: atom_id res chain seq x y z
N MET A 1 19.23 2.06 -8.97
CA MET A 1 18.50 0.83 -8.74
C MET A 1 18.18 0.60 -7.27
N GLU A 2 19.20 0.64 -6.42
CA GLU A 2 18.97 0.49 -4.99
C GLU A 2 18.05 1.58 -4.43
N ARG A 3 18.17 2.79 -4.95
CA ARG A 3 17.32 3.91 -4.52
C ARG A 3 15.85 3.66 -4.81
N GLN A 4 15.57 3.08 -5.98
CA GLN A 4 14.19 2.77 -6.36
C GLN A 4 13.62 1.67 -5.47
N GLN A 5 14.43 0.65 -5.17
CA GLN A 5 14.00 -0.43 -4.28
C GLN A 5 13.69 0.09 -2.88
N LYS A 6 14.53 0.98 -2.37
CA LYS A 6 14.28 1.59 -1.07
C LYS A 6 13.05 2.48 -1.07
N ALA A 7 12.84 3.20 -2.17
CA ALA A 7 11.71 4.11 -2.26
C ALA A 7 10.39 3.35 -2.22
N TYR A 8 10.25 2.27 -2.99
CA TYR A 8 9.00 1.53 -2.99
C TYR A 8 8.77 0.81 -1.66
N LYS A 9 9.83 0.35 -1.01
CA LYS A 9 9.71 -0.25 0.31
C LYS A 9 9.17 0.77 1.32
N GLY A 10 9.68 1.99 1.25
CA GLY A 10 9.19 3.06 2.11
C GLY A 10 7.71 3.35 1.92
N VAL A 11 7.25 3.29 0.67
CA VAL A 11 5.84 3.47 0.37
C VAL A 11 5.01 2.33 0.98
N ILE A 12 5.47 1.10 0.81
CA ILE A 12 4.77 -0.06 1.38
C ILE A 12 4.72 0.04 2.89
N ASP A 13 5.83 0.35 3.53
CA ASP A 13 5.89 0.48 4.99
C ASP A 13 4.98 1.59 5.49
N TYR A 14 4.91 2.70 4.77
CA TYR A 14 4.03 3.81 5.10
C TYR A 14 2.57 3.35 5.16
N PHE A 15 2.12 2.62 4.14
CA PHE A 15 0.74 2.14 4.10
C PHE A 15 0.48 1.05 5.12
N LYS A 16 1.43 0.14 5.32
CA LYS A 16 1.30 -0.88 6.35
C LYS A 16 1.09 -0.25 7.72
N LYS A 17 1.87 0.76 8.04
CA LYS A 17 1.77 1.45 9.31
C LYS A 17 0.40 2.12 9.45
N LYS A 18 -0.07 2.77 8.39
CA LYS A 18 -1.37 3.42 8.43
C LYS A 18 -2.52 2.43 8.63
N ILE A 19 -2.41 1.27 8.01
CA ILE A 19 -3.41 0.22 8.18
C ILE A 19 -3.38 -0.32 9.61
N LEU A 20 -2.18 -0.58 10.13
CA LEU A 20 -2.03 -1.10 11.48
C LEU A 20 -2.49 -0.10 12.53
N ASP A 21 -2.27 1.18 12.30
CA ASP A 21 -2.70 2.24 13.22
C ASP A 21 -4.20 2.53 13.13
N GLY A 22 -4.89 1.94 12.18
CA GLY A 22 -6.31 2.16 11.98
C GLY A 22 -6.65 3.43 11.21
N GLU A 23 -5.65 4.12 10.68
CA GLU A 23 -5.89 5.32 9.88
C GLU A 23 -6.44 4.99 8.50
N LEU A 24 -6.07 3.83 7.96
CA LEU A 24 -6.62 3.32 6.71
C LEU A 24 -7.36 2.03 7.01
N ARG A 25 -8.64 1.99 6.69
CA ARG A 25 -9.50 0.85 7.01
C ARG A 25 -9.81 0.05 5.75
N PRO A 26 -10.17 -1.24 5.92
CA PRO A 26 -10.61 -2.03 4.76
C PRO A 26 -11.74 -1.34 4.03
N GLY A 27 -11.66 -1.35 2.70
CA GLY A 27 -12.65 -0.71 1.85
C GLY A 27 -12.35 0.73 1.53
N GLU A 28 -11.40 1.35 2.22
CA GLU A 28 -11.06 2.74 1.93
C GLU A 28 -10.20 2.82 0.67
N LYS A 29 -10.41 3.90 -0.07
CA LYS A 29 -9.69 4.17 -1.29
C LYS A 29 -8.37 4.88 -0.98
N LEU A 30 -7.30 4.45 -1.63
CA LEU A 30 -6.01 5.10 -1.51
C LEU A 30 -5.99 6.41 -2.27
N PRO A 31 -5.17 7.38 -1.84
CA PRO A 31 -4.98 8.60 -2.62
C PRO A 31 -4.38 8.28 -3.99
N PRO A 32 -4.50 9.19 -4.97
CA PRO A 32 -3.86 9.00 -6.27
C PRO A 32 -2.34 8.86 -6.14
N GLU A 33 -1.74 8.15 -7.09
CA GLU A 33 -0.28 7.95 -7.10
C GLU A 33 0.48 9.27 -6.97
N ARG A 34 0.02 10.28 -7.67
CA ARG A 34 0.65 11.59 -7.66
C ARG A 34 0.70 12.18 -6.26
N ASP A 35 -0.40 12.09 -5.54
CA ASP A 35 -0.47 12.64 -4.18
C ASP A 35 0.44 11.87 -3.22
N ILE A 36 0.49 10.56 -3.37
CA ILE A 36 1.36 9.71 -2.57
C ILE A 36 2.82 10.07 -2.85
N ALA A 37 3.16 10.21 -4.12
CA ALA A 37 4.53 10.54 -4.53
C ALA A 37 4.97 11.88 -3.94
N GLU A 38 4.12 12.87 -3.98
CA GLU A 38 4.42 14.18 -3.43
C GLU A 38 4.56 14.13 -1.90
N ARG A 39 3.65 13.44 -1.24
CA ARG A 39 3.65 13.33 0.21
C ARG A 39 4.89 12.64 0.75
N LEU A 40 5.32 11.59 0.07
CA LEU A 40 6.46 10.80 0.51
C LEU A 40 7.77 11.21 -0.15
N ASN A 41 7.71 12.18 -1.05
CA ASN A 41 8.88 12.69 -1.77
C ASN A 41 9.61 11.56 -2.50
N VAL A 42 8.86 10.77 -3.25
CA VAL A 42 9.38 9.67 -4.06
C VAL A 42 8.85 9.81 -5.48
N SER A 43 9.41 9.04 -6.41
CA SER A 43 8.96 9.07 -7.78
C SER A 43 7.62 8.34 -7.93
N ARG A 44 6.86 8.72 -8.97
CA ARG A 44 5.61 8.03 -9.28
C ARG A 44 5.86 6.55 -9.60
N ASN A 45 6.99 6.26 -10.24
CA ASN A 45 7.33 4.88 -10.55
C ASN A 45 7.50 4.04 -9.29
N SER A 46 8.09 4.62 -8.25
CA SER A 46 8.25 3.94 -6.97
C SER A 46 6.89 3.67 -6.33
N VAL A 47 5.98 4.64 -6.39
CA VAL A 47 4.63 4.47 -5.87
C VAL A 47 3.90 3.37 -6.65
N ARG A 48 4.00 3.41 -7.96
CA ARG A 48 3.33 2.42 -8.81
C ARG A 48 3.84 1.02 -8.52
N GLU A 49 5.15 0.87 -8.35
CA GLU A 49 5.74 -0.41 -8.02
C GLU A 49 5.26 -0.93 -6.66
N ALA A 50 5.19 -0.04 -5.68
CA ALA A 50 4.68 -0.39 -4.35
C ALA A 50 3.23 -0.85 -4.43
N ILE A 51 2.41 -0.13 -5.19
CA ILE A 51 1.00 -0.47 -5.36
C ILE A 51 0.86 -1.84 -6.02
N ARG A 52 1.68 -2.10 -7.03
CA ARG A 52 1.67 -3.39 -7.71
C ARG A 52 1.99 -4.52 -6.74
N ILE A 53 3.00 -4.35 -5.92
CA ILE A 53 3.40 -5.36 -4.93
C ILE A 53 2.29 -5.56 -3.91
N MET A 54 1.70 -4.49 -3.42
CA MET A 54 0.60 -4.58 -2.46
C MET A 54 -0.64 -5.26 -3.05
N ASP A 55 -0.89 -5.03 -4.34
CA ASP A 55 -1.98 -5.70 -5.04
C ASP A 55 -1.70 -7.19 -5.16
N MET A 56 -0.48 -7.56 -5.53
CA MET A 56 -0.09 -8.95 -5.67
C MET A 56 -0.15 -9.71 -4.35
N THR A 57 0.14 -9.04 -3.26
CA THR A 57 0.15 -9.67 -1.93
C THR A 57 -1.21 -9.60 -1.22
N GLY A 58 -2.21 -9.01 -1.86
CA GLY A 58 -3.55 -8.95 -1.29
C GLY A 58 -3.78 -7.83 -0.29
N VAL A 59 -2.82 -6.91 -0.15
CA VAL A 59 -2.97 -5.77 0.76
C VAL A 59 -3.98 -4.76 0.22
N ILE A 60 -3.97 -4.56 -1.09
CA ILE A 60 -4.92 -3.68 -1.75
C ILE A 60 -5.56 -4.40 -2.92
N SER A 61 -6.66 -3.83 -3.41
CA SER A 61 -7.34 -4.30 -4.61
C SER A 61 -7.40 -3.15 -5.61
N SER A 62 -6.81 -3.35 -6.78
CA SER A 62 -6.85 -2.37 -7.86
C SER A 62 -8.14 -2.54 -8.63
N GLN A 63 -8.96 -1.49 -8.68
CA GLN A 63 -10.21 -1.49 -9.41
C GLN A 63 -10.05 -0.62 -10.65
N GLN A 64 -10.09 -1.24 -11.81
CA GLN A 64 -9.88 -0.53 -13.07
C GLN A 64 -10.88 0.61 -13.22
N GLY A 65 -10.37 1.81 -13.46
CA GLY A 65 -11.18 3.00 -13.62
C GLY A 65 -11.68 3.63 -12.34
N SER A 66 -11.49 2.98 -11.20
CA SER A 66 -12.01 3.47 -9.92
C SER A 66 -10.90 3.82 -8.93
N GLY A 67 -9.84 3.05 -8.87
CA GLY A 67 -8.71 3.30 -7.98
C GLY A 67 -8.27 2.08 -7.23
N ASN A 68 -7.50 2.31 -6.18
CA ASN A 68 -6.96 1.24 -5.34
C ASN A 68 -7.62 1.29 -3.96
N TYR A 69 -8.00 0.15 -3.45
CA TYR A 69 -8.74 0.04 -2.19
C TYR A 69 -8.05 -0.91 -1.23
N ILE A 70 -8.13 -0.61 0.06
CA ILE A 70 -7.60 -1.50 1.10
C ILE A 70 -8.49 -2.73 1.20
N THR A 71 -7.88 -3.91 1.28
CA THR A 71 -8.63 -5.16 1.41
C THR A 71 -8.77 -5.59 2.86
N CYS A 72 -9.76 -6.42 3.14
CA CYS A 72 -9.94 -7.00 4.46
C CYS A 72 -8.93 -8.12 4.72
N GLU A 73 -8.43 -8.73 3.67
CA GLU A 73 -7.55 -9.89 3.77
C GLU A 73 -6.23 -9.59 4.46
N PHE A 74 -5.75 -8.36 4.31
CA PHE A 74 -4.49 -7.97 4.94
C PHE A 74 -4.57 -8.10 6.45
N GLN A 75 -5.62 -7.57 7.07
CA GLN A 75 -5.79 -7.66 8.52
C GLN A 75 -5.95 -9.09 8.99
N LYS A 76 -6.68 -9.87 8.22
CA LYS A 76 -6.86 -11.28 8.52
C LYS A 76 -5.53 -12.03 8.49
N SER A 77 -4.73 -11.79 7.47
CA SER A 77 -3.42 -12.41 7.34
C SER A 77 -2.50 -12.03 8.48
N LEU A 78 -2.53 -10.76 8.90
CA LEU A 78 -1.73 -10.30 10.02
C LEU A 78 -2.17 -10.98 11.31
N ALA A 79 -3.47 -11.09 11.53
CA ALA A 79 -4.01 -11.74 12.73
C ALA A 79 -3.58 -13.20 12.79
N GLU A 80 -3.66 -13.90 11.67
CA GLU A 80 -3.23 -15.29 11.58
C GLU A 80 -1.75 -15.44 11.88
N THR A 81 -0.93 -14.54 11.35
CA THR A 81 0.50 -14.55 11.59
C THR A 81 0.83 -14.30 13.06
N MET A 82 0.08 -13.41 13.68
CA MET A 82 0.33 -13.06 15.08
C MET A 82 -0.15 -14.12 16.06
N THR A 83 -1.12 -14.93 15.66
CA THR A 83 -1.63 -16.00 16.52
C THR A 83 -0.78 -17.25 16.48
N MET A 84 0.08 -17.35 15.54
CA MET A 84 0.99 -18.49 15.45
C MET A 84 2.25 -18.24 16.24
#